data_486e2af7e5d080f8639c4f93edc4de79
#
_entry.id   486e2af7e5d080f8639c4f93edc4de79
#
_cell.length_a   1.000
_cell.length_b   1.000
_cell.length_c   1.000
_cell.angle_alpha   90.00
_cell.angle_beta   90.00
_cell.angle_gamma   90.00
#
_symmetry.space_group_name_H-M   'P 1'
#
loop_
_entity.id
_entity.type
_entity.pdbx_description
1 polymer ?
#
loop_
_entity_poly.entity_id
_entity_poly.type
_entity_poly.pdbx_seq_one_letter_code
_entity_poly.pdbx_strand_id
1 'polypeptide(L)'
;MFVIEKTVEIAAPAAVVWEVISDLKRYPEWNPFCLACASTLKPGDPIDMTVKLMARPQQQREWMLEYVEGKRFAYQMKPVPMGTLSSCRSHDVDALGANRTRYRSYFHLKGWLRGLVLGLFRSKLEAGFAGMTDAVKARAEMLWKQRQSTRAA
;
A
#
# COMPACT_ATOMS: atom_id res chain seq x y z
N MET A 1 -3.72 -15.02 -13.58
CA MET A 1 -3.51 -14.05 -12.48
C MET A 1 -2.95 -12.77 -13.07
N PHE A 2 -3.49 -11.64 -12.70
CA PHE A 2 -2.93 -10.32 -13.04
C PHE A 2 -2.15 -9.79 -11.84
N VAL A 3 -0.97 -9.23 -12.07
CA VAL A 3 -0.08 -8.73 -11.01
C VAL A 3 0.35 -7.30 -11.32
N ILE A 4 0.32 -6.45 -10.31
CA ILE A 4 0.99 -5.15 -10.30
C ILE A 4 2.04 -5.22 -9.19
N GLU A 5 3.28 -5.01 -9.55
CA GLU A 5 4.39 -5.00 -8.61
C GLU A 5 5.32 -3.84 -8.92
N LYS A 6 5.69 -3.08 -7.89
CA LYS A 6 6.69 -2.03 -8.00
C LYS A 6 7.60 -2.07 -6.79
N THR A 7 8.89 -2.13 -7.04
CA THR A 7 9.92 -2.08 -6.00
C THR A 7 10.73 -0.79 -6.16
N VAL A 8 10.96 -0.10 -5.07
CA VAL A 8 11.74 1.14 -5.03
C VAL A 8 12.76 1.09 -3.89
N GLU A 9 13.91 1.71 -4.09
CA GLU A 9 14.85 2.01 -3.02
C GLU A 9 14.56 3.41 -2.45
N ILE A 10 14.58 3.50 -1.13
CA ILE A 10 14.23 4.70 -0.37
C ILE A 10 15.44 5.09 0.48
N ALA A 11 15.87 6.34 0.38
CA ALA A 11 16.97 6.89 1.16
C ALA A 11 16.51 7.30 2.57
N ALA A 12 16.03 6.32 3.32
CA ALA A 12 15.58 6.45 4.70
C ALA A 12 15.71 5.09 5.42
N PRO A 13 15.80 5.08 6.77
CA PRO A 13 15.77 3.85 7.55
C PRO A 13 14.46 3.06 7.37
N ALA A 14 14.54 1.74 7.49
CA ALA A 14 13.36 0.86 7.39
C ALA A 14 12.26 1.23 8.40
N ALA A 15 12.62 1.68 9.60
CA ALA A 15 11.66 2.13 10.60
C ALA A 15 10.83 3.35 10.14
N VAL A 16 11.44 4.27 9.40
CA VAL A 16 10.75 5.45 8.85
C VAL A 16 9.82 5.05 7.71
N VAL A 17 10.26 4.16 6.83
CA VAL A 17 9.40 3.63 5.75
C VAL A 17 8.22 2.86 6.34
N TRP A 18 8.46 2.03 7.35
CA TRP A 18 7.41 1.29 8.05
C TRP A 18 6.38 2.22 8.70
N GLU A 19 6.83 3.26 9.37
CA GLU A 19 5.95 4.28 9.96
C GLU A 19 5.03 4.90 8.89
N VAL A 20 5.57 5.26 7.73
CA VAL A 20 4.77 5.85 6.64
C VAL A 20 3.64 4.93 6.19
N ILE A 21 3.92 3.63 5.99
CA ILE A 21 2.92 2.69 5.48
C ILE A 21 1.98 2.13 6.55
N SER A 22 2.37 2.11 7.82
CA SER A 22 1.57 1.56 8.92
C SER A 22 0.77 2.60 9.70
N ASP A 23 1.14 3.87 9.65
CA ASP A 23 0.35 4.95 10.23
C ASP A 23 -0.80 5.35 9.28
N LEU A 24 -1.84 4.52 9.29
CA LEU A 24 -2.98 4.65 8.39
C LEU A 24 -3.74 5.97 8.55
N LYS A 25 -3.72 6.56 9.75
CA LYS A 25 -4.40 7.84 10.03
C LYS A 25 -3.81 9.01 9.24
N ARG A 26 -2.54 8.89 8.85
CA ARG A 26 -1.84 9.93 8.08
C ARG A 26 -1.89 9.73 6.56
N TYR A 27 -2.57 8.72 6.07
CA TYR A 27 -2.75 8.51 4.61
C TYR A 27 -3.33 9.73 3.88
N PRO A 28 -4.31 10.48 4.43
CA PRO A 28 -4.80 11.70 3.78
C PRO A 28 -3.74 12.77 3.51
N GLU A 29 -2.63 12.77 4.26
CA GLU A 29 -1.57 13.77 4.12
C GLU A 29 -0.68 13.55 2.89
N TRP A 30 -0.55 12.30 2.42
CA TRP A 30 0.45 11.97 1.42
C TRP A 30 0.01 10.98 0.34
N ASN A 31 -1.01 10.16 0.59
CA ASN A 31 -1.38 9.06 -0.31
C ASN A 31 -2.38 9.51 -1.36
N PRO A 32 -2.01 9.56 -2.66
CA PRO A 32 -2.89 10.05 -3.71
C PRO A 32 -3.92 9.03 -4.18
N PHE A 33 -3.78 7.75 -3.79
CA PHE A 33 -4.63 6.65 -4.22
C PHE A 33 -5.57 6.16 -3.11
N CYS A 34 -5.04 5.87 -1.93
CA CYS A 34 -5.82 5.54 -0.74
C CYS A 34 -5.95 6.80 0.13
N LEU A 35 -7.04 7.55 -0.06
CA LEU A 35 -7.25 8.86 0.54
C LEU A 35 -7.53 8.82 2.04
N ALA A 36 -8.03 7.70 2.55
CA ALA A 36 -8.23 7.42 3.97
C ALA A 36 -8.16 5.92 4.22
N CYS A 37 -7.66 5.54 5.37
CA CYS A 37 -7.49 4.15 5.74
C CYS A 37 -7.62 3.97 7.26
N ALA A 38 -8.32 2.93 7.69
CA ALA A 38 -8.48 2.58 9.10
C ALA A 38 -8.46 1.07 9.30
N SER A 39 -7.67 0.60 10.24
CA SER A 39 -7.59 -0.80 10.65
C SER A 39 -6.87 -0.92 11.99
N THR A 40 -7.06 -2.02 12.69
CA THR A 40 -6.21 -2.44 13.82
C THR A 40 -4.90 -3.07 13.34
N LEU A 41 -4.78 -3.38 12.05
CA LEU A 41 -3.70 -4.14 11.42
C LEU A 41 -3.55 -5.59 11.92
N LYS A 42 -4.46 -6.08 12.75
CA LYS A 42 -4.43 -7.47 13.23
C LYS A 42 -4.98 -8.40 12.15
N PRO A 43 -4.33 -9.55 11.89
CA PRO A 43 -4.88 -10.57 10.98
C PRO A 43 -6.31 -10.97 11.34
N GLY A 44 -7.18 -11.03 10.33
CA GLY A 44 -8.62 -11.28 10.49
C GLY A 44 -9.49 -10.05 10.69
N ASP A 45 -8.93 -8.93 11.11
CA ASP A 45 -9.68 -7.68 11.28
C ASP A 45 -9.89 -6.95 9.94
N PRO A 46 -10.94 -6.12 9.84
CA PRO A 46 -11.18 -5.33 8.64
C PRO A 46 -10.15 -4.21 8.45
N ILE A 47 -9.93 -3.87 7.20
CA ILE A 47 -9.27 -2.63 6.77
C ILE A 47 -10.24 -1.86 5.89
N ASP A 48 -10.61 -0.68 6.34
CA ASP A 48 -11.54 0.21 5.64
C ASP A 48 -10.75 1.30 4.91
N MET A 49 -11.02 1.45 3.63
CA MET A 49 -10.29 2.36 2.76
C MET A 49 -11.23 3.24 1.94
N THR A 50 -10.80 4.48 1.69
CA THR A 50 -11.39 5.35 0.66
C THR A 50 -10.41 5.41 -0.51
N VAL A 51 -10.73 4.77 -1.62
CA VAL A 51 -9.84 4.60 -2.78
C VAL A 51 -10.28 5.46 -3.95
N LYS A 52 -9.34 6.15 -4.58
CA LYS A 52 -9.57 6.98 -5.77
C LYS A 52 -9.28 6.19 -7.05
N LEU A 53 -10.14 5.24 -7.38
CA LEU A 53 -10.06 4.47 -8.62
C LEU A 53 -10.87 5.09 -9.75
N MET A 54 -11.97 5.77 -9.43
CA MET A 54 -12.85 6.47 -10.36
C MET A 54 -12.88 7.98 -10.07
N ALA A 55 -13.69 8.73 -10.82
CA ALA A 55 -13.85 10.17 -10.64
C ALA A 55 -14.28 10.54 -9.20
N ARG A 56 -15.14 9.71 -8.60
CA ARG A 56 -15.53 9.82 -7.18
C ARG A 56 -14.80 8.74 -6.37
N PRO A 57 -14.30 9.07 -5.17
CA PRO A 57 -13.72 8.07 -4.28
C PRO A 57 -14.73 6.98 -3.89
N GLN A 58 -14.26 5.74 -3.77
CA GLN A 58 -15.03 4.57 -3.37
C GLN A 58 -14.64 4.11 -1.99
N GLN A 59 -15.62 3.70 -1.19
CA GLN A 59 -15.40 3.01 0.07
C GLN A 59 -15.17 1.52 -0.21
N GLN A 60 -14.11 0.96 0.36
CA GLN A 60 -13.76 -0.45 0.24
C GLN A 60 -13.47 -1.02 1.62
N ARG A 61 -13.94 -2.24 1.86
CA ARG A 61 -13.59 -3.03 3.05
C ARG A 61 -12.92 -4.32 2.59
N GLU A 62 -11.72 -4.51 3.11
CA GLU A 62 -10.94 -5.73 2.94
C GLU A 62 -10.57 -6.31 4.31
N TRP A 63 -9.85 -7.42 4.35
CA TRP A 63 -9.49 -8.12 5.59
C TRP A 63 -7.99 -8.33 5.66
N MET A 64 -7.43 -8.05 6.82
CA MET A 64 -6.02 -8.27 7.09
C MET A 64 -5.71 -9.77 7.04
N LEU A 65 -4.68 -10.13 6.26
CA LEU A 65 -4.16 -11.51 6.14
C LEU A 65 -2.96 -11.74 7.04
N GLU A 66 -2.03 -10.79 7.04
CA GLU A 66 -0.73 -10.95 7.65
C GLU A 66 -0.24 -9.60 8.19
N TYR A 67 0.45 -9.65 9.31
CA TYR A 67 1.14 -8.51 9.87
C TYR A 67 2.42 -8.97 10.58
N VAL A 68 3.56 -8.50 10.09
CA VAL A 68 4.88 -8.68 10.71
C VAL A 68 5.47 -7.30 10.89
N GLU A 69 5.51 -6.82 12.12
CA GLU A 69 5.93 -5.46 12.44
C GLU A 69 7.32 -5.13 11.89
N GLY A 70 7.44 -3.97 11.28
CA GLY A 70 8.66 -3.50 10.65
C GLY A 70 9.03 -4.18 9.32
N LYS A 71 8.28 -5.18 8.88
CA LYS A 71 8.62 -6.00 7.71
C LYS A 71 7.52 -6.09 6.66
N ARG A 72 6.31 -6.45 7.05
CA ARG A 72 5.27 -6.78 6.08
C ARG A 72 3.87 -6.66 6.66
N PHE A 73 2.92 -6.17 5.88
CA PHE A 73 1.51 -6.46 6.07
C PHE A 73 0.81 -6.73 4.74
N ALA A 74 -0.23 -7.54 4.80
CA ALA A 74 -1.04 -7.91 3.64
C ALA A 74 -2.52 -7.97 3.98
N TYR A 75 -3.36 -7.66 3.00
CA TYR A 75 -4.81 -7.73 3.10
C TYR A 75 -5.44 -8.17 1.79
N GLN A 76 -6.67 -8.63 1.86
CA GLN A 76 -7.41 -9.14 0.71
C GLN A 76 -8.87 -8.72 0.73
N MET A 77 -9.45 -8.59 -0.45
CA MET A 77 -10.91 -8.50 -0.57
C MET A 77 -11.56 -9.82 -0.10
N LYS A 78 -12.78 -9.77 0.41
CA LYS A 78 -13.56 -10.99 0.64
C LYS A 78 -13.72 -11.72 -0.68
N PRO A 79 -13.27 -12.98 -0.79
CA PRO A 79 -13.39 -13.72 -2.03
C PRO A 79 -14.85 -13.81 -2.47
N VAL A 80 -15.12 -13.47 -3.73
CA VAL A 80 -16.45 -13.63 -4.30
C VAL A 80 -16.67 -15.13 -4.56
N PRO A 81 -17.84 -15.68 -4.23
CA PRO A 81 -18.12 -17.09 -4.43
C PRO A 81 -17.81 -17.61 -5.84
N MET A 82 -17.57 -18.92 -5.98
CA MET A 82 -17.33 -19.61 -7.26
C MET A 82 -16.06 -19.14 -7.99
N GLY A 83 -15.07 -18.59 -7.29
CA GLY A 83 -13.83 -18.11 -7.91
C GLY A 83 -14.02 -16.91 -8.85
N THR A 84 -15.09 -16.17 -8.69
CA THR A 84 -15.47 -15.05 -9.54
C THR A 84 -14.40 -13.95 -9.52
N LEU A 85 -13.99 -13.51 -8.33
CA LEU A 85 -12.98 -12.49 -8.14
C LEU A 85 -12.33 -12.60 -6.77
N SER A 86 -11.02 -12.40 -6.71
CA SER A 86 -10.27 -12.23 -5.47
C SER A 86 -9.05 -11.35 -5.70
N SER A 87 -8.66 -10.56 -4.73
CA SER A 87 -7.44 -9.74 -4.77
C SER A 87 -6.67 -9.87 -3.48
N CYS A 88 -5.37 -9.63 -3.56
CA CYS A 88 -4.51 -9.49 -2.40
C CYS A 88 -3.53 -8.34 -2.63
N ARG A 89 -3.31 -7.56 -1.61
CA ARG A 89 -2.37 -6.45 -1.55
C ARG A 89 -1.34 -6.72 -0.47
N SER A 90 -0.05 -6.47 -0.75
CA SER A 90 0.97 -6.49 0.29
C SER A 90 1.96 -5.34 0.18
N HIS A 91 2.55 -5.01 1.32
CA HIS A 91 3.59 -4.02 1.51
C HIS A 91 4.75 -4.69 2.23
N ASP A 92 5.92 -4.71 1.60
CA ASP A 92 7.12 -5.35 2.13
C ASP A 92 8.23 -4.30 2.32
N VAL A 93 8.90 -4.34 3.45
CA VAL A 93 9.98 -3.43 3.83
C VAL A 93 11.22 -4.23 4.20
N ASP A 94 12.31 -4.03 3.47
CA ASP A 94 13.60 -4.68 3.69
C ASP A 94 14.68 -3.63 3.91
N ALA A 95 15.37 -3.67 5.06
CA ALA A 95 16.52 -2.83 5.31
C ALA A 95 17.70 -3.26 4.41
N LEU A 96 18.23 -2.33 3.60
CA LEU A 96 19.45 -2.53 2.80
C LEU A 96 20.69 -1.95 3.48
N GLY A 97 20.50 -1.13 4.51
CA GLY A 97 21.51 -0.48 5.29
C GLY A 97 20.86 0.43 6.33
N ALA A 98 21.64 1.17 7.11
CA ALA A 98 21.14 2.04 8.17
C ALA A 98 20.16 3.11 7.66
N ASN A 99 20.40 3.64 6.46
CA ASN A 99 19.63 4.75 5.87
C ASN A 99 19.17 4.42 4.44
N ARG A 100 19.01 3.16 4.13
CA ARG A 100 18.55 2.68 2.82
C ARG A 100 17.62 1.49 2.98
N THR A 101 16.48 1.55 2.33
CA THR A 101 15.41 0.56 2.45
C THR A 101 14.89 0.19 1.08
N ARG A 102 14.60 -1.08 0.87
CA ARG A 102 13.80 -1.56 -0.25
C ARG A 102 12.35 -1.65 0.18
N TYR A 103 11.48 -0.98 -0.55
CA TYR A 103 10.04 -1.09 -0.40
C TYR A 103 9.44 -1.75 -1.63
N ARG A 104 8.68 -2.82 -1.42
CA ARG A 104 7.96 -3.56 -2.45
C ARG A 104 6.46 -3.41 -2.24
N SER A 105 5.79 -2.91 -3.24
CA SER A 105 4.35 -2.76 -3.37
C SER A 105 3.84 -3.85 -4.31
N TYR A 106 3.02 -4.75 -3.81
CA TYR A 106 2.50 -5.88 -4.58
C TYR A 106 0.98 -5.94 -4.52
N PHE A 107 0.36 -6.22 -5.66
CA PHE A 107 -1.07 -6.47 -5.79
C PHE A 107 -1.31 -7.57 -6.81
N HIS A 108 -2.26 -8.46 -6.54
CA HIS A 108 -2.74 -9.37 -7.56
C HIS A 108 -4.27 -9.45 -7.60
N LEU A 109 -4.78 -9.76 -8.79
CA LEU A 109 -6.19 -9.98 -9.06
C LEU A 109 -6.36 -11.34 -9.74
N LYS A 110 -7.24 -12.19 -9.18
CA LYS A 110 -7.58 -13.53 -9.67
C LYS A 110 -9.08 -13.65 -9.91
N GLY A 111 -9.48 -14.66 -10.65
CA GLY A 111 -10.88 -14.99 -10.94
C GLY A 111 -11.23 -14.84 -12.41
N TRP A 112 -12.37 -15.43 -12.80
CA TRP A 112 -12.79 -15.42 -14.20
C TRP A 112 -13.36 -14.06 -14.64
N LEU A 113 -13.92 -13.24 -13.73
CA LEU A 113 -14.34 -11.85 -13.99
C LEU A 113 -13.17 -10.87 -14.10
N ARG A 114 -11.94 -11.30 -13.83
CA ARG A 114 -10.74 -10.46 -13.92
C ARG A 114 -10.65 -9.70 -15.24
N GLY A 115 -10.99 -10.35 -16.37
CA GLY A 115 -10.92 -9.72 -17.70
C GLY A 115 -11.79 -8.49 -17.81
N LEU A 116 -13.02 -8.53 -17.29
CA LEU A 116 -13.93 -7.38 -17.28
C LEU A 116 -13.40 -6.24 -16.41
N VAL A 117 -12.92 -6.54 -15.20
CA VAL A 117 -12.34 -5.54 -14.28
C VAL A 117 -11.12 -4.87 -14.92
N LEU A 118 -10.23 -5.64 -15.54
CA LEU A 118 -9.04 -5.12 -16.19
C LEU A 118 -9.37 -4.31 -17.45
N GLY A 119 -10.38 -4.70 -18.20
CA GLY A 119 -10.84 -3.92 -19.35
C GLY A 119 -11.29 -2.50 -18.96
N LEU A 120 -11.86 -2.34 -17.78
CA LEU A 120 -12.37 -1.05 -17.29
C LEU A 120 -11.35 -0.25 -16.46
N PHE A 121 -10.49 -0.92 -15.67
CA PHE A 121 -9.73 -0.26 -14.61
C PHE A 121 -8.23 -0.50 -14.63
N ARG A 122 -7.69 -1.29 -15.56
CA ARG A 122 -6.26 -1.66 -15.57
C ARG A 122 -5.32 -0.47 -15.43
N SER A 123 -5.46 0.52 -16.33
CA SER A 123 -4.58 1.69 -16.33
C SER A 123 -4.71 2.53 -15.07
N LYS A 124 -5.91 2.60 -14.49
CA LYS A 124 -6.16 3.32 -13.24
C LYS A 124 -5.58 2.60 -12.04
N LEU A 125 -5.65 1.27 -12.00
CA LEU A 125 -5.02 0.45 -10.96
C LEU A 125 -3.49 0.57 -11.03
N GLU A 126 -2.92 0.41 -12.22
CA GLU A 126 -1.47 0.55 -12.43
C GLU A 126 -0.97 1.94 -12.02
N ALA A 127 -1.65 3.00 -12.46
CA ALA A 127 -1.30 4.38 -12.10
C ALA A 127 -1.50 4.67 -10.61
N GLY A 128 -2.59 4.18 -10.00
CA GLY A 128 -2.89 4.37 -8.59
C GLY A 128 -1.85 3.71 -7.68
N PHE A 129 -1.51 2.46 -7.93
CA PHE A 129 -0.49 1.76 -7.15
C PHE A 129 0.92 2.30 -7.38
N ALA A 130 1.26 2.70 -8.61
CA ALA A 130 2.54 3.35 -8.89
C ALA A 130 2.65 4.69 -8.16
N GLY A 131 1.61 5.53 -8.23
CA GLY A 131 1.56 6.83 -7.55
C GLY A 131 1.67 6.70 -6.04
N MET A 132 0.98 5.73 -5.44
CA MET A 132 1.11 5.43 -4.01
C MET A 132 2.55 5.03 -3.65
N THR A 133 3.17 4.15 -4.45
CA THR A 133 4.55 3.69 -4.19
C THR A 133 5.55 4.84 -4.24
N ASP A 134 5.43 5.73 -5.22
CA ASP A 134 6.27 6.92 -5.34
C ASP A 134 6.03 7.91 -4.18
N ALA A 135 4.78 8.02 -3.72
CA ALA A 135 4.42 8.85 -2.58
C ALA A 135 4.98 8.31 -1.25
N VAL A 136 5.03 6.99 -1.06
CA VAL A 136 5.71 6.37 0.10
C VAL A 136 7.18 6.77 0.13
N LYS A 137 7.87 6.65 -1.00
CA LYS A 137 9.28 7.06 -1.13
C LYS A 137 9.47 8.53 -0.79
N ALA A 138 8.72 9.41 -1.42
CA ALA A 138 8.83 10.85 -1.21
C ALA A 138 8.55 11.24 0.25
N ARG A 139 7.50 10.67 0.86
CA ARG A 139 7.13 10.93 2.26
C ARG A 139 8.20 10.45 3.24
N ALA A 140 8.71 9.24 3.07
CA ALA A 140 9.73 8.67 3.96
C ALA A 140 11.04 9.48 3.89
N GLU A 141 11.50 9.83 2.69
CA GLU A 141 12.72 10.63 2.50
C GLU A 141 12.56 12.05 3.07
N MET A 142 11.39 12.67 2.91
CA MET A 142 11.08 13.98 3.50
C MET A 142 11.14 13.92 5.04
N LEU A 143 10.44 12.97 5.66
CA LEU A 143 10.43 12.81 7.12
C LEU A 143 11.83 12.54 7.66
N TRP A 144 12.62 11.72 6.98
CA TRP A 144 13.98 11.44 7.39
C TRP A 144 14.87 12.67 7.33
N LYS A 145 14.82 13.46 6.27
CA LYS A 145 15.54 14.74 6.16
C LYS A 145 15.16 15.72 7.26
N GLN A 146 13.88 15.85 7.56
CA GLN A 146 13.39 16.72 8.64
C GLN A 146 13.97 16.31 10.00
N ARG A 147 13.97 14.99 10.29
CA ARG A 147 14.53 14.46 11.54
C ARG A 147 16.04 14.67 11.66
N GLN A 148 16.78 14.53 10.57
CA GLN A 148 18.20 14.81 10.52
C GLN A 148 18.48 16.30 10.79
N SER A 149 17.74 17.20 10.15
CA SER A 149 17.87 18.66 10.35
C SER A 149 17.58 19.07 11.79
N THR A 150 16.56 18.49 12.42
CA THR A 150 16.20 18.74 13.83
C THR A 150 17.29 18.26 14.79
N ARG A 151 17.94 17.12 14.48
CA ARG A 151 19.05 16.58 15.30
C ARG A 151 20.34 17.38 15.17
N ALA A 152 20.57 18.03 14.03
CA ALA A 152 21.75 18.85 13.77
C ALA A 152 21.66 20.27 14.37
N ALA A 153 20.47 20.69 14.74
CA ALA A 153 20.20 21.94 15.46
C ALA A 153 20.18 21.68 16.96
#